data_76931a00b452d63d7fc9b7a3c7f5c871
#
_entry.id   76931a00b452d63d7fc9b7a3c7f5c871
#
_cell.length_a   1.000
_cell.length_b   1.000
_cell.length_c   1.000
_cell.angle_alpha   90.00
_cell.angle_beta   90.00
_cell.angle_gamma   90.00
#
_symmetry.space_group_name_H-M   'P 1'
#
loop_
_entity.id
_entity.type
_entity.pdbx_description
1 polymer ?
#
loop_
_entity_poly.entity_id
_entity_poly.type
_entity_poly.pdbx_seq_one_letter_code
_entity_poly.pdbx_strand_id
1 'polypeptide(L)'
;MQMLRYQENNELHRDFHGTTDTTLNYIAEHFGVEALKTILRKTGHDVYKSIREKLARGDASELVEHLNWFFFREQGKYRLTVEGDTITFEVMECPAIRHLRKLGLEPSPYVCLQTSEVNAGMCEGTPWKSEVEVLGEGCCVQTFRRKAVEK
;
A
#
# COMPACT_ATOMS: atom_id res chain seq x y z
N MET A 1 12.80 19.97 5.66
CA MET A 1 12.60 20.49 4.29
C MET A 1 11.14 20.29 3.91
N GLN A 2 10.41 21.37 3.80
CA GLN A 2 9.02 21.32 3.37
C GLN A 2 8.99 20.92 1.90
N MET A 3 8.42 19.76 1.58
CA MET A 3 8.26 19.39 0.17
C MET A 3 7.21 20.32 -0.45
N LEU A 4 7.64 21.15 -1.41
CA LEU A 4 6.78 22.08 -2.13
C LEU A 4 5.53 21.44 -2.77
N ARG A 5 5.56 20.12 -2.95
CA ARG A 5 4.50 19.33 -3.60
C ARG A 5 3.30 19.06 -2.67
N TYR A 6 3.50 19.16 -1.36
CA TYR A 6 2.50 18.88 -0.35
C TYR A 6 2.45 20.04 0.65
N GLN A 7 2.02 21.20 0.17
CA GLN A 7 1.61 22.22 1.11
C GLN A 7 0.42 21.67 1.90
N GLU A 8 0.50 21.73 3.21
CA GLU A 8 -0.59 21.35 4.08
C GLU A 8 -1.70 22.40 4.03
N ASN A 9 -2.46 22.38 2.96
CA ASN A 9 -3.63 23.21 2.78
C ASN A 9 -4.93 22.43 2.98
N ASN A 10 -4.86 21.24 3.57
CA ASN A 10 -5.95 20.29 3.73
C ASN A 10 -6.57 19.77 2.42
N GLU A 11 -5.98 20.07 1.28
CA GLU A 11 -6.40 19.51 0.00
C GLU A 11 -5.67 18.20 -0.26
N LEU A 12 -6.44 17.22 -0.73
CA LEU A 12 -5.92 15.92 -1.13
C LEU A 12 -5.65 15.95 -2.64
N HIS A 13 -4.46 15.54 -3.05
CA HIS A 13 -4.14 15.31 -4.47
C HIS A 13 -4.85 14.04 -4.95
N ARG A 14 -6.12 14.18 -5.29
CA ARG A 14 -6.98 13.05 -5.65
C ARG A 14 -6.71 12.50 -7.04
N ASP A 15 -6.07 13.28 -7.90
CA ASP A 15 -5.79 12.90 -9.29
C ASP A 15 -4.91 11.67 -9.41
N PHE A 16 -4.05 11.40 -8.42
CA PHE A 16 -3.13 10.28 -8.49
C PHE A 16 -3.86 8.92 -8.46
N HIS A 17 -5.03 8.80 -7.87
CA HIS A 17 -5.81 7.56 -7.88
C HIS A 17 -6.24 7.17 -9.30
N GLY A 18 -6.78 8.13 -10.05
CA GLY A 18 -7.15 7.91 -11.44
C GLY A 18 -5.95 7.60 -12.33
N THR A 19 -4.87 8.36 -12.17
CA THR A 19 -3.62 8.15 -12.93
C THR A 19 -3.02 6.78 -12.62
N THR A 20 -2.97 6.40 -11.34
CA THR A 20 -2.46 5.08 -10.94
C THR A 20 -3.30 3.96 -11.52
N ASP A 21 -4.61 4.02 -11.37
CA ASP A 21 -5.52 2.99 -11.88
C ASP A 21 -5.41 2.81 -13.40
N THR A 22 -5.40 3.90 -14.14
CA THR A 22 -5.20 3.90 -15.59
C THR A 22 -3.86 3.29 -15.98
N THR A 23 -2.80 3.64 -15.26
CA THR A 23 -1.45 3.12 -15.51
C THR A 23 -1.35 1.62 -15.23
N LEU A 24 -1.94 1.14 -14.12
CA LEU A 24 -1.99 -0.29 -13.80
C LEU A 24 -2.67 -1.09 -14.91
N ASN A 25 -3.81 -0.62 -15.37
CA ASN A 25 -4.54 -1.23 -16.48
C ASN A 25 -3.69 -1.30 -17.75
N TYR A 26 -3.09 -0.19 -18.13
CA TYR A 26 -2.28 -0.11 -19.34
C TYR A 26 -1.11 -1.10 -19.31
N ILE A 27 -0.38 -1.15 -18.20
CA ILE A 27 0.75 -2.07 -18.03
C ILE A 27 0.29 -3.52 -18.11
N ALA A 28 -0.77 -3.88 -17.39
CA ALA A 28 -1.28 -5.25 -17.40
C ALA A 28 -1.75 -5.70 -18.78
N GLU A 29 -2.46 -4.84 -19.49
CA GLU A 29 -3.02 -5.13 -20.83
C GLU A 29 -1.95 -5.19 -21.91
N HIS A 30 -0.92 -4.35 -21.86
CA HIS A 30 0.10 -4.24 -22.91
C HIS A 30 1.36 -5.07 -22.64
N PHE A 31 1.71 -5.28 -21.38
CA PHE A 31 2.94 -5.97 -20.97
C PHE A 31 2.70 -7.21 -20.11
N GLY A 32 1.47 -7.47 -19.74
CA GLY A 32 1.10 -8.61 -18.91
C GLY A 32 1.12 -8.33 -17.40
N VAL A 33 0.39 -9.16 -16.67
CA VAL A 33 0.24 -9.03 -15.21
C VAL A 33 1.56 -9.24 -14.47
N GLU A 34 2.41 -10.12 -14.94
CA GLU A 34 3.73 -10.38 -14.31
C GLU A 34 4.65 -9.15 -14.41
N ALA A 35 4.61 -8.42 -15.52
CA ALA A 35 5.34 -7.15 -15.66
C ALA A 35 4.82 -6.12 -14.65
N LEU A 36 3.50 -6.02 -14.49
CA LEU A 36 2.89 -5.14 -13.49
C LEU A 36 3.34 -5.49 -12.07
N LYS A 37 3.28 -6.76 -11.69
CA LYS A 37 3.73 -7.22 -10.37
C LYS A 37 5.21 -6.89 -10.12
N THR A 38 6.05 -7.08 -11.11
CA THR A 38 7.49 -6.76 -11.03
C THR A 38 7.71 -5.27 -10.76
N ILE A 39 7.00 -4.39 -11.48
CA ILE A 39 7.09 -2.94 -11.30
C ILE A 39 6.63 -2.54 -9.90
N LEU A 40 5.52 -3.11 -9.43
CA LEU A 40 4.95 -2.79 -8.11
C LEU A 40 5.86 -3.26 -6.96
N ARG A 41 6.44 -4.47 -7.06
CA ARG A 41 7.46 -4.94 -6.10
C ARG A 41 8.68 -4.03 -6.08
N LYS A 42 9.16 -3.63 -7.26
CA LYS A 42 10.27 -2.70 -7.37
C LYS A 42 9.94 -1.36 -6.74
N THR A 43 8.72 -0.88 -6.88
CA THR A 43 8.24 0.32 -6.19
C THR A 43 8.33 0.16 -4.67
N GLY A 44 7.83 -0.93 -4.12
CA GLY A 44 7.95 -1.22 -2.68
C GLY A 44 9.39 -1.30 -2.21
N HIS A 45 10.25 -1.92 -2.99
CA HIS A 45 11.65 -2.11 -2.67
C HIS A 45 12.45 -0.79 -2.73
N ASP A 46 12.29 -0.01 -3.79
CA ASP A 46 13.16 1.14 -4.08
C ASP A 46 12.58 2.48 -3.60
N VAL A 47 11.26 2.69 -3.77
CA VAL A 47 10.61 3.95 -3.38
C VAL A 47 10.37 4.00 -1.87
N TYR A 48 9.99 2.87 -1.28
CA TYR A 48 9.81 2.73 0.18
C TYR A 48 11.05 2.15 0.87
N LYS A 49 12.22 2.50 0.36
CA LYS A 49 13.51 2.01 0.84
C LYS A 49 13.73 2.23 2.33
N SER A 50 13.34 3.39 2.87
CA SER A 50 13.51 3.69 4.29
C SER A 50 12.71 2.74 5.19
N ILE A 51 11.47 2.43 4.79
CA ILE A 51 10.64 1.44 5.49
C ILE A 51 11.30 0.06 5.45
N ARG A 52 11.71 -0.37 4.26
CA ARG A 52 12.37 -1.66 4.05
C ARG A 52 13.65 -1.82 4.88
N GLU A 53 14.50 -0.79 4.90
CA GLU A 53 15.74 -0.80 5.67
C GLU A 53 15.48 -0.87 7.18
N LYS A 54 14.45 -0.22 7.69
CA LYS A 54 14.02 -0.34 9.09
C LYS A 54 13.45 -1.72 9.39
N LEU A 55 12.58 -2.24 8.52
CA LEU A 55 12.06 -3.60 8.66
C LEU A 55 13.18 -4.64 8.67
N ALA A 56 14.24 -4.46 7.86
CA ALA A 56 15.41 -5.34 7.86
C ALA A 56 16.12 -5.38 9.22
N ARG A 57 16.06 -4.29 9.97
CA ARG A 57 16.59 -4.20 11.34
C ARG A 57 15.60 -4.61 12.43
N GLY A 58 14.40 -5.05 12.04
CA GLY A 58 13.33 -5.42 12.97
C GLY A 58 12.50 -4.25 13.48
N ASP A 59 12.66 -3.04 12.90
CA ASP A 59 11.92 -1.85 13.28
C ASP A 59 10.76 -1.60 12.30
N ALA A 60 9.55 -1.79 12.77
CA ALA A 60 8.32 -1.59 11.98
C ALA A 60 7.66 -0.21 12.21
N SER A 61 8.27 0.67 13.01
CA SER A 61 7.66 1.94 13.39
C SER A 61 7.28 2.83 12.21
N GLU A 62 8.16 2.93 11.21
CA GLU A 62 7.89 3.74 10.02
C GLU A 62 6.79 3.14 9.14
N LEU A 63 6.70 1.82 9.04
CA LEU A 63 5.60 1.15 8.35
C LEU A 63 4.27 1.47 9.03
N VAL A 64 4.19 1.34 10.35
CA VAL A 64 2.98 1.65 11.14
C VAL A 64 2.56 3.11 10.94
N GLU A 65 3.51 4.02 11.05
CA GLU A 65 3.28 5.45 10.85
C GLU A 65 2.78 5.74 9.42
N HIS A 66 3.41 5.13 8.41
CA HIS A 66 3.02 5.29 7.00
C HIS A 66 1.58 4.82 6.74
N LEU A 67 1.22 3.62 7.20
CA LEU A 67 -0.12 3.07 7.02
C LEU A 67 -1.18 3.96 7.68
N ASN A 68 -0.93 4.36 8.92
CA ASN A 68 -1.85 5.20 9.68
C ASN A 68 -2.01 6.58 9.04
N TRP A 69 -0.89 7.22 8.73
CA TRP A 69 -0.90 8.60 8.23
C TRP A 69 -1.54 8.71 6.84
N PHE A 70 -1.22 7.80 5.94
CA PHE A 70 -1.74 7.79 4.57
C PHE A 70 -3.27 7.64 4.55
N PHE A 71 -3.80 6.66 5.27
CA PHE A 71 -5.24 6.41 5.29
C PHE A 71 -6.01 7.45 6.09
N PHE A 72 -5.42 7.95 7.16
CA PHE A 72 -6.00 9.07 7.91
C PHE A 72 -6.13 10.32 7.03
N ARG A 73 -5.04 10.69 6.35
CA ARG A 73 -5.02 11.86 5.47
C ARG A 73 -6.03 11.77 4.34
N GLU A 74 -6.22 10.60 3.77
CA GLU A 74 -7.17 10.36 2.69
C GLU A 74 -8.58 10.05 3.17
N GLN A 75 -8.82 10.11 4.47
CA GLN A 75 -10.14 9.87 5.07
C GLN A 75 -10.71 8.46 4.78
N GLY A 76 -9.84 7.46 4.70
CA GLY A 76 -10.24 6.07 4.65
C GLY A 76 -10.81 5.59 5.99
N LYS A 77 -11.62 4.54 5.95
CA LYS A 77 -12.05 3.86 7.16
C LYS A 77 -11.20 2.63 7.38
N TYR A 78 -10.50 2.58 8.48
CA TYR A 78 -9.53 1.52 8.77
C TYR A 78 -9.36 1.29 10.27
N ARG A 79 -8.79 0.14 10.60
CA ARG A 79 -8.32 -0.19 11.94
C ARG A 79 -6.90 -0.73 11.84
N LEU A 80 -6.00 -0.15 12.62
CA LEU A 80 -4.61 -0.59 12.70
C LEU A 80 -4.36 -1.17 14.09
N THR A 81 -3.92 -2.42 14.14
CA THR A 81 -3.60 -3.13 15.38
C THR A 81 -2.16 -3.64 15.31
N VAL A 82 -1.40 -3.42 16.37
CA VAL A 82 -0.03 -3.93 16.53
C VAL A 82 0.02 -4.82 17.76
N GLU A 83 0.26 -6.10 17.56
CA GLU A 83 0.35 -7.09 18.63
C GLU A 83 1.64 -7.90 18.46
N GLY A 84 2.64 -7.61 19.29
CA GLY A 84 3.94 -8.24 19.18
C GLY A 84 4.57 -8.06 17.80
N ASP A 85 4.86 -9.16 17.14
CA ASP A 85 5.46 -9.20 15.80
C ASP A 85 4.42 -9.23 14.65
N THR A 86 3.18 -8.85 14.94
CA THR A 86 2.10 -8.84 13.94
C THR A 86 1.45 -7.46 13.87
N ILE A 87 1.36 -6.94 12.66
CA ILE A 87 0.64 -5.71 12.34
C ILE A 87 -0.55 -6.12 11.48
N THR A 88 -1.76 -5.77 11.91
CA THR A 88 -2.99 -6.01 11.16
C THR A 88 -3.62 -4.68 10.77
N PHE A 89 -3.80 -4.48 9.49
CA PHE A 89 -4.38 -3.27 8.93
C PHE A 89 -5.65 -3.63 8.18
N GLU A 90 -6.78 -3.40 8.84
CA GLU A 90 -8.11 -3.67 8.30
C GLU A 90 -8.64 -2.43 7.59
N VAL A 91 -8.84 -2.52 6.29
CA VAL A 91 -9.44 -1.45 5.48
C VAL A 91 -10.92 -1.76 5.29
N MET A 92 -11.77 -0.90 5.85
CA MET A 92 -13.23 -1.01 5.73
C MET A 92 -13.76 -0.17 4.59
N GLU A 93 -13.10 0.94 4.24
CA GLU A 93 -13.42 1.77 3.09
C GLU A 93 -12.11 2.33 2.51
N CYS A 94 -11.69 1.78 1.38
CA CYS A 94 -10.50 2.23 0.67
C CYS A 94 -10.75 3.61 0.04
N PRO A 95 -9.94 4.62 0.36
CA PRO A 95 -10.12 5.96 -0.18
C PRO A 95 -9.90 6.01 -1.69
N ALA A 96 -9.03 5.18 -2.25
CA ALA A 96 -8.78 5.11 -3.68
C ALA A 96 -10.02 4.60 -4.44
N ILE A 97 -10.59 3.48 -4.00
CA ILE A 97 -11.80 2.90 -4.62
C ILE A 97 -12.97 3.86 -4.51
N ARG A 98 -13.18 4.44 -3.33
CA ARG A 98 -14.23 5.44 -3.11
C ARG A 98 -14.09 6.61 -4.08
N HIS A 99 -12.88 7.13 -4.25
CA HIS A 99 -12.62 8.25 -5.15
C HIS A 99 -12.88 7.90 -6.61
N LEU A 100 -12.41 6.75 -7.08
CA LEU A 100 -12.67 6.27 -8.44
C LEU A 100 -14.16 6.14 -8.71
N ARG A 101 -14.92 5.54 -7.79
CA ARG A 101 -16.38 5.41 -7.91
C ARG A 101 -17.08 6.76 -7.92
N LYS A 102 -16.63 7.70 -7.09
CA LYS A 102 -17.18 9.06 -7.07
C LYS A 102 -16.99 9.79 -8.40
N LEU A 103 -15.91 9.53 -9.11
CA LEU A 103 -15.66 10.06 -10.45
C LEU A 103 -16.41 9.31 -11.56
N GLY A 104 -17.17 8.25 -11.22
CA GLY A 104 -17.86 7.41 -12.20
C GLY A 104 -16.92 6.46 -12.96
N LEU A 105 -15.72 6.23 -12.43
CA LEU A 105 -14.76 5.30 -13.00
C LEU A 105 -14.92 3.89 -12.42
N GLU A 106 -14.75 2.89 -13.27
CA GLU A 106 -14.66 1.50 -12.83
C GLU A 106 -13.23 1.22 -12.38
N PRO A 107 -13.01 0.81 -11.10
CA PRO A 107 -11.66 0.44 -10.67
C PRO A 107 -11.11 -0.73 -11.50
N SER A 108 -9.83 -0.65 -11.82
CA SER A 108 -9.11 -1.73 -12.48
C SER A 108 -9.24 -3.05 -11.70
N PRO A 109 -9.38 -4.21 -12.37
CA PRO A 109 -9.30 -5.50 -11.69
C PRO A 109 -7.93 -5.74 -11.03
N TYR A 110 -6.93 -4.92 -11.37
CA TYR A 110 -5.56 -5.01 -10.86
C TYR A 110 -5.27 -4.01 -9.73
N VAL A 111 -6.24 -3.19 -9.33
CA VAL A 111 -6.01 -2.10 -8.35
C VAL A 111 -5.46 -2.60 -7.02
N CYS A 112 -5.92 -3.75 -6.54
CA CYS A 112 -5.44 -4.32 -5.28
C CYS A 112 -4.06 -4.97 -5.39
N LEU A 113 -3.54 -5.23 -6.59
CA LEU A 113 -2.16 -5.67 -6.79
C LEU A 113 -1.18 -4.60 -6.33
N GLN A 114 -1.52 -3.32 -6.46
CA GLN A 114 -0.70 -2.24 -5.93
C GLN A 114 -0.41 -2.47 -4.44
N THR A 115 -1.44 -2.77 -3.66
CA THR A 115 -1.27 -3.03 -2.23
C THR A 115 -0.44 -4.28 -1.97
N SER A 116 -0.81 -5.41 -2.55
CA SER A 116 -0.14 -6.68 -2.27
C SER A 116 1.32 -6.71 -2.72
N GLU A 117 1.61 -6.21 -3.90
CA GLU A 117 2.95 -6.28 -4.48
C GLU A 117 3.89 -5.19 -3.92
N VAL A 118 3.38 -3.99 -3.65
CA VAL A 118 4.17 -2.94 -2.98
C VAL A 118 4.52 -3.38 -1.56
N ASN A 119 3.56 -3.94 -0.82
CA ASN A 119 3.81 -4.48 0.52
C ASN A 119 4.86 -5.60 0.48
N ALA A 120 4.76 -6.52 -0.48
CA ALA A 120 5.75 -7.58 -0.67
C ALA A 120 7.15 -6.99 -0.95
N GLY A 121 7.24 -5.96 -1.78
CA GLY A 121 8.48 -5.26 -2.08
C GLY A 121 9.11 -4.60 -0.86
N MET A 122 8.29 -3.97 0.01
CA MET A 122 8.78 -3.41 1.28
C MET A 122 9.34 -4.47 2.23
N CYS A 123 8.81 -5.68 2.18
CA CYS A 123 9.24 -6.79 3.03
C CYS A 123 10.41 -7.59 2.45
N GLU A 124 10.74 -7.39 1.18
CA GLU A 124 11.78 -8.16 0.50
C GLU A 124 13.15 -8.01 1.16
N GLY A 125 13.81 -9.14 1.45
CA GLY A 125 15.10 -9.15 2.13
C GLY A 125 15.03 -8.79 3.61
N THR A 126 13.84 -8.76 4.21
CA THR A 126 13.63 -8.48 5.63
C THR A 126 13.06 -9.71 6.35
N PRO A 127 13.07 -9.75 7.70
CA PRO A 127 12.40 -10.82 8.43
C PRO A 127 10.88 -10.73 8.42
N TRP A 128 10.30 -9.74 7.75
CA TRP A 128 8.86 -9.53 7.67
C TRP A 128 8.26 -10.14 6.41
N LYS A 129 7.02 -10.58 6.53
CA LYS A 129 6.21 -11.07 5.41
C LYS A 129 4.86 -10.37 5.44
N SER A 130 4.38 -9.97 4.27
CA SER A 130 3.06 -9.38 4.10
C SER A 130 2.08 -10.33 3.42
N GLU A 131 0.82 -10.22 3.80
CA GLU A 131 -0.31 -10.90 3.15
C GLU A 131 -1.44 -9.88 3.00
N VAL A 132 -2.19 -9.99 1.91
CA VAL A 132 -3.37 -9.16 1.66
C VAL A 132 -4.53 -10.06 1.28
N GLU A 133 -5.61 -9.95 2.04
CA GLU A 133 -6.88 -10.62 1.76
C GLU A 133 -7.91 -9.58 1.35
N VAL A 134 -8.40 -9.66 0.13
CA VAL A 134 -9.46 -8.78 -0.38
C VAL A 134 -10.81 -9.38 0.00
N LEU A 135 -11.56 -8.68 0.84
CA LEU A 135 -12.86 -9.12 1.35
C LEU A 135 -14.03 -8.67 0.47
N GLY A 136 -13.82 -7.64 -0.33
CA GLY A 136 -14.81 -7.04 -1.21
C GLY A 136 -14.27 -5.76 -1.83
N GLU A 137 -15.08 -5.06 -2.63
CA GLU A 137 -14.65 -3.81 -3.23
C GLU A 137 -14.37 -2.77 -2.15
N GLY A 138 -13.14 -2.27 -2.11
CA GLY A 138 -12.72 -1.28 -1.12
C GLY A 138 -12.52 -1.81 0.30
N CYS A 139 -12.55 -3.12 0.50
CA CYS A 139 -12.37 -3.76 1.79
C CYS A 139 -11.27 -4.83 1.72
N CYS A 140 -10.28 -4.72 2.58
CA CYS A 140 -9.21 -5.72 2.65
C CYS A 140 -8.60 -5.80 4.05
N VAL A 141 -7.87 -6.86 4.29
CA VAL A 141 -7.01 -7.01 5.47
C VAL A 141 -5.57 -7.19 5.01
N GLN A 142 -4.71 -6.31 5.46
CA GLN A 142 -3.26 -6.38 5.22
C GLN A 142 -2.59 -6.81 6.52
N THR A 143 -1.82 -7.88 6.46
CA THR A 143 -1.12 -8.41 7.63
C THR A 143 0.38 -8.43 7.37
N PHE A 144 1.15 -7.92 8.32
CA PHE A 144 2.60 -7.99 8.30
C PHE A 144 3.06 -8.78 9.53
N ARG A 145 3.80 -9.85 9.29
CA ARG A 145 4.32 -10.72 10.37
C ARG A 145 5.82 -10.82 10.28
N ARG A 146 6.47 -10.63 11.42
CA ARG A 146 7.89 -10.89 11.54
C ARG A 146 8.09 -12.39 11.75
N LYS A 147 8.95 -13.00 10.95
CA LYS A 147 9.34 -14.40 11.14
C LYS A 147 10.09 -14.54 12.44
N ALA A 148 9.78 -15.61 13.20
CA ALA A 148 10.55 -15.95 14.37
C ALA A 148 12.02 -16.15 13.97
N VAL A 149 12.93 -15.60 14.75
CA VAL A 149 14.36 -15.87 14.59
C VAL A 149 14.57 -17.34 14.92
N GLU A 150 14.95 -18.14 13.94
CA GLU A 150 15.40 -19.51 14.17
C GLU A 150 16.67 -19.44 15.01
N LYS A 151 16.61 -20.03 16.20
CA LYS A 151 17.77 -20.16 17.07
C LYS A 151 18.67 -21.27 16.57
#